data_59c1a5428c2f6867dfcbf4c2cda57502
#
_entry.id   59c1a5428c2f6867dfcbf4c2cda57502
#
_cell.length_a   1.000
_cell.length_b   1.000
_cell.length_c   1.000
_cell.angle_alpha   90.00
_cell.angle_beta   90.00
_cell.angle_gamma   90.00
#
_symmetry.space_group_name_H-M   'P 1'
#
loop_
_entity.id
_entity.type
_entity.pdbx_description
1 polymer ?
#
loop_
_entity_poly.entity_id
_entity_poly.type
_entity_poly.pdbx_seq_one_letter_code
_entity_poly.pdbx_strand_id
1 'polypeptide(L)'
;MQLWRQGGINILINTEENGFAHSAYLMHGMSVCDIGIRVDDATATATRAGILGAELFSQPSIPGELDIPAIKGVGGGVIHFIDDKSDLSRLWEIDFVQDNQPPDAGAGAGLVAIDHIAQTMKYEEMLTWALFYTSIFDTSKVPMVDVVDPAGLVRSRAIQNADGSLRITLNGAESQDTLAGRFISETFGSSVQHIAFATNDIFASAAALKQNGFEALAISANYYDDLGARFGLDDVLLGKLKAAQILYDCDEAGAYFHFYGQTLGAGMFFEIVQRTKAYNGYGAANAPFRISAQKRGWVSALGFGVIS
;
A
#
# COMPACT_ATOMS: atom_id res chain seq x y z
N MET A 1 -11.79 10.45 -15.33
CA MET A 1 -11.12 9.33 -14.60
C MET A 1 -10.22 8.56 -15.58
N GLN A 2 -9.03 8.09 -15.17
CA GLN A 2 -8.08 7.34 -16.00
C GLN A 2 -7.75 6.00 -15.36
N LEU A 3 -7.83 4.92 -16.13
CA LEU A 3 -7.46 3.57 -15.70
C LEU A 3 -6.06 3.20 -16.21
N TRP A 4 -5.16 2.86 -15.30
CA TRP A 4 -3.83 2.35 -15.57
C TRP A 4 -3.75 0.88 -15.17
N ARG A 5 -3.23 0.03 -16.08
CA ARG A 5 -3.21 -1.42 -15.87
C ARG A 5 -1.86 -2.04 -16.17
N GLN A 6 -1.42 -2.96 -15.29
CA GLN A 6 -0.25 -3.79 -15.53
C GLN A 6 -0.42 -5.13 -14.77
N GLY A 7 -0.39 -6.25 -15.48
CA GLY A 7 -0.66 -7.57 -14.86
C GLY A 7 -2.02 -7.60 -14.18
N GLY A 8 -2.05 -7.99 -12.91
CA GLY A 8 -3.24 -7.97 -12.07
C GLY A 8 -3.52 -6.63 -11.37
N ILE A 9 -2.72 -5.60 -11.66
CA ILE A 9 -2.83 -4.28 -11.03
C ILE A 9 -3.76 -3.39 -11.85
N ASN A 10 -4.72 -2.75 -11.18
CA ASN A 10 -5.59 -1.71 -11.75
C ASN A 10 -5.53 -0.49 -10.82
N ILE A 11 -5.10 0.64 -11.36
CA ILE A 11 -5.03 1.92 -10.65
C ILE A 11 -5.91 2.93 -11.37
N LEU A 12 -6.83 3.52 -10.63
CA LEU A 12 -7.69 4.59 -11.10
C LEU A 12 -7.16 5.94 -10.62
N ILE A 13 -6.91 6.85 -11.53
CA ILE A 13 -6.60 8.24 -11.22
C ILE A 13 -7.82 9.08 -11.53
N ASN A 14 -8.44 9.62 -10.48
CA ASN A 14 -9.59 10.50 -10.60
C ASN A 14 -9.17 11.96 -10.34
N THR A 15 -9.37 12.81 -11.33
CA THR A 15 -9.08 14.25 -11.30
C THR A 15 -10.34 15.10 -11.51
N GLU A 16 -11.52 14.48 -11.38
CA GLU A 16 -12.78 15.20 -11.53
C GLU A 16 -13.04 16.12 -10.33
N GLU A 17 -13.56 17.31 -10.60
CA GLU A 17 -13.82 18.34 -9.59
C GLU A 17 -15.23 18.23 -8.98
N ASN A 18 -15.75 17.00 -8.87
CA ASN A 18 -17.05 16.71 -8.26
C ASN A 18 -17.08 15.29 -7.69
N GLY A 19 -18.16 14.97 -6.97
CA GLY A 19 -18.40 13.64 -6.43
C GLY A 19 -17.54 13.27 -5.22
N PHE A 20 -17.54 11.98 -4.91
CA PHE A 20 -16.87 11.45 -3.72
C PHE A 20 -15.35 11.64 -3.74
N ALA A 21 -14.70 11.32 -4.87
CA ALA A 21 -13.24 11.42 -4.99
C ALA A 21 -12.75 12.87 -4.82
N HIS A 22 -13.48 13.85 -5.34
CA HIS A 22 -13.17 15.27 -5.13
C HIS A 22 -13.31 15.66 -3.65
N SER A 23 -14.37 15.23 -2.98
CA SER A 23 -14.57 15.47 -1.56
C SER A 23 -13.44 14.88 -0.71
N ALA A 24 -13.00 13.65 -1.06
CA ALA A 24 -11.86 13.00 -0.42
C ALA A 24 -10.55 13.79 -0.67
N TYR A 25 -10.34 14.28 -1.89
CA TYR A 25 -9.18 15.12 -2.23
C TYR A 25 -9.16 16.43 -1.44
N LEU A 26 -10.30 17.10 -1.29
CA LEU A 26 -10.40 18.34 -0.48
C LEU A 26 -10.09 18.08 0.99
N MET A 27 -10.38 16.89 1.49
CA MET A 27 -10.15 16.53 2.89
C MET A 27 -8.73 16.03 3.14
N HIS A 28 -8.25 15.10 2.30
CA HIS A 28 -7.03 14.33 2.55
C HIS A 28 -5.88 14.69 1.60
N GLY A 29 -6.10 15.57 0.63
CA GLY A 29 -5.18 15.80 -0.47
C GLY A 29 -5.13 14.61 -1.43
N MET A 30 -3.99 14.45 -2.14
CA MET A 30 -3.76 13.26 -2.98
C MET A 30 -3.68 12.02 -2.10
N SER A 31 -4.65 11.14 -2.20
CA SER A 31 -4.81 9.97 -1.35
C SER A 31 -5.50 8.82 -2.08
N VAL A 32 -5.40 7.62 -1.52
CA VAL A 32 -6.21 6.47 -1.95
C VAL A 32 -7.54 6.55 -1.21
N CYS A 33 -8.56 6.98 -1.90
CA CYS A 33 -9.91 7.13 -1.33
C CYS A 33 -10.82 5.93 -1.59
N ASP A 34 -10.39 4.99 -2.44
CA ASP A 34 -11.19 3.86 -2.89
C ASP A 34 -10.31 2.60 -3.08
N ILE A 35 -10.81 1.45 -2.65
CA ILE A 35 -10.14 0.15 -2.77
C ILE A 35 -11.13 -0.86 -3.33
N GLY A 36 -10.79 -1.49 -4.46
CA GLY A 36 -11.54 -2.63 -5.00
C GLY A 36 -11.05 -3.94 -4.38
N ILE A 37 -11.95 -4.72 -3.81
CA ILE A 37 -11.67 -6.07 -3.30
C ILE A 37 -12.48 -7.10 -4.08
N ARG A 38 -11.78 -8.10 -4.62
CA ARG A 38 -12.42 -9.23 -5.28
C ARG A 38 -12.97 -10.19 -4.24
N VAL A 39 -14.23 -10.55 -4.39
CA VAL A 39 -14.98 -11.45 -3.49
C VAL A 39 -15.76 -12.50 -4.30
N ASP A 40 -16.26 -13.53 -3.65
CA ASP A 40 -17.03 -14.58 -4.30
C ASP A 40 -18.39 -14.11 -4.83
N ASP A 41 -19.01 -13.14 -4.15
CA ASP A 41 -20.31 -12.54 -4.47
C ASP A 41 -20.34 -11.13 -3.88
N ALA A 42 -20.34 -10.13 -4.75
CA ALA A 42 -20.24 -8.72 -4.36
C ALA A 42 -21.48 -8.25 -3.60
N THR A 43 -22.68 -8.61 -4.09
CA THR A 43 -23.95 -8.21 -3.48
C THR A 43 -24.16 -8.87 -2.12
N ALA A 44 -23.89 -10.18 -2.02
CA ALA A 44 -23.99 -10.90 -0.75
C ALA A 44 -22.97 -10.37 0.28
N THR A 45 -21.76 -10.01 -0.16
CA THR A 45 -20.74 -9.45 0.71
C THR A 45 -21.15 -8.07 1.25
N ALA A 46 -21.64 -7.17 0.42
CA ALA A 46 -22.14 -5.86 0.84
C ALA A 46 -23.33 -5.98 1.79
N THR A 47 -24.28 -6.87 1.48
CA THR A 47 -25.45 -7.14 2.32
C THR A 47 -25.02 -7.64 3.70
N ARG A 48 -24.10 -8.61 3.75
CA ARG A 48 -23.56 -9.15 5.00
C ARG A 48 -22.81 -8.07 5.78
N ALA A 49 -22.00 -7.26 5.12
CA ALA A 49 -21.29 -6.16 5.75
C ALA A 49 -22.25 -5.16 6.41
N GLY A 50 -23.34 -4.79 5.72
CA GLY A 50 -24.40 -3.94 6.26
C GLY A 50 -25.09 -4.54 7.51
N ILE A 51 -25.38 -5.84 7.51
CA ILE A 51 -25.92 -6.54 8.69
C ILE A 51 -24.95 -6.49 9.86
N LEU A 52 -23.65 -6.53 9.59
CA LEU A 52 -22.58 -6.43 10.62
C LEU A 52 -22.29 -4.99 11.05
N GLY A 53 -23.03 -4.00 10.53
CA GLY A 53 -22.94 -2.60 10.93
C GLY A 53 -22.02 -1.74 10.06
N ALA A 54 -21.52 -2.24 8.94
CA ALA A 54 -20.81 -1.40 7.98
C ALA A 54 -21.78 -0.43 7.30
N GLU A 55 -21.36 0.81 7.10
CA GLU A 55 -22.10 1.80 6.36
C GLU A 55 -22.05 1.48 4.87
N LEU A 56 -23.21 1.22 4.26
CA LEU A 56 -23.30 1.02 2.82
C LEU A 56 -23.01 2.33 2.08
N PHE A 57 -22.28 2.23 0.99
CA PHE A 57 -21.99 3.36 0.12
C PHE A 57 -22.67 3.17 -1.23
N SER A 58 -23.32 4.22 -1.71
CA SER A 58 -23.84 4.30 -3.07
C SER A 58 -23.66 5.71 -3.60
N GLN A 59 -23.40 5.82 -4.87
CA GLN A 59 -23.40 7.10 -5.60
C GLN A 59 -24.24 6.94 -6.87
N PRO A 60 -24.81 8.04 -7.40
CA PRO A 60 -25.52 7.98 -8.65
C PRO A 60 -24.62 7.45 -9.77
N SER A 61 -25.04 6.38 -10.44
CA SER A 61 -24.39 5.86 -11.63
C SER A 61 -24.88 6.60 -12.88
N ILE A 62 -24.02 6.74 -13.86
CA ILE A 62 -24.40 7.23 -15.19
C ILE A 62 -25.06 6.08 -15.95
N PRO A 63 -26.09 6.32 -16.79
CA PRO A 63 -26.69 5.27 -17.57
C PRO A 63 -25.67 4.50 -18.41
N GLY A 64 -25.56 3.20 -18.19
CA GLY A 64 -24.61 2.31 -18.84
C GLY A 64 -23.40 1.91 -18.00
N GLU A 65 -23.16 2.55 -16.86
CA GLU A 65 -22.15 2.14 -15.87
C GLU A 65 -22.71 1.05 -14.95
N LEU A 66 -21.80 0.23 -14.43
CA LEU A 66 -22.14 -0.82 -13.48
C LEU A 66 -22.39 -0.24 -12.07
N ASP A 67 -23.42 -0.76 -11.41
CA ASP A 67 -23.62 -0.51 -9.98
C ASP A 67 -22.74 -1.48 -9.16
N ILE A 68 -21.69 -0.95 -8.55
CA ILE A 68 -20.70 -1.75 -7.85
C ILE A 68 -20.99 -1.67 -6.34
N PRO A 69 -21.38 -2.80 -5.70
CA PRO A 69 -21.67 -2.81 -4.27
C PRO A 69 -20.46 -2.33 -3.45
N ALA A 70 -20.70 -1.44 -2.49
CA ALA A 70 -19.64 -0.82 -1.73
C ALA A 70 -20.03 -0.50 -0.28
N ILE A 71 -19.02 -0.35 0.55
CA ILE A 71 -19.13 0.07 1.95
C ILE A 71 -18.11 1.17 2.27
N LYS A 72 -18.36 1.92 3.34
CA LYS A 72 -17.36 2.83 3.91
C LYS A 72 -16.28 2.05 4.66
N GLY A 73 -15.04 2.48 4.49
CA GLY A 73 -13.84 1.95 5.13
C GLY A 73 -13.08 3.00 5.93
N VAL A 74 -11.81 2.71 6.18
CA VAL A 74 -10.89 3.56 6.96
C VAL A 74 -10.86 4.99 6.44
N GLY A 75 -10.96 5.96 7.35
CA GLY A 75 -10.89 7.38 7.03
C GLY A 75 -12.03 7.89 6.16
N GLY A 76 -13.16 7.19 6.09
CA GLY A 76 -14.28 7.51 5.20
C GLY A 76 -14.05 7.10 3.74
N GLY A 77 -12.93 6.44 3.43
CA GLY A 77 -12.68 5.82 2.13
C GLY A 77 -13.73 4.78 1.78
N VAL A 78 -13.77 4.35 0.52
CA VAL A 78 -14.74 3.36 0.03
C VAL A 78 -14.06 2.03 -0.24
N ILE A 79 -14.77 0.94 -0.01
CA ILE A 79 -14.38 -0.41 -0.40
C ILE A 79 -15.45 -0.93 -1.35
N HIS A 80 -15.10 -1.06 -2.62
CA HIS A 80 -15.94 -1.69 -3.65
C HIS A 80 -15.71 -3.19 -3.70
N PHE A 81 -16.78 -3.96 -3.89
CA PHE A 81 -16.74 -5.41 -4.06
C PHE A 81 -16.90 -5.78 -5.51
N ILE A 82 -16.01 -6.59 -6.03
CA ILE A 82 -16.00 -7.05 -7.42
C ILE A 82 -16.02 -8.58 -7.40
N ASP A 83 -16.86 -9.21 -8.22
CA ASP A 83 -16.89 -10.66 -8.37
C ASP A 83 -16.73 -11.11 -9.82
N ASP A 84 -16.45 -12.39 -10.01
CA ASP A 84 -16.29 -13.00 -11.32
C ASP A 84 -17.58 -13.67 -11.84
N LYS A 85 -18.67 -13.61 -11.09
CA LYS A 85 -19.95 -14.30 -11.39
C LYS A 85 -21.00 -13.38 -11.99
N SER A 86 -20.82 -12.08 -11.86
CA SER A 86 -21.71 -11.05 -12.40
C SER A 86 -21.04 -10.26 -13.53
N ASP A 87 -21.73 -9.25 -14.04
CA ASP A 87 -21.17 -8.31 -15.03
C ASP A 87 -19.98 -7.52 -14.49
N LEU A 88 -19.76 -7.51 -13.16
CA LEU A 88 -18.58 -6.90 -12.52
C LEU A 88 -17.27 -7.53 -12.96
N SER A 89 -17.28 -8.79 -13.43
CA SER A 89 -16.12 -9.43 -14.07
C SER A 89 -15.60 -8.64 -15.29
N ARG A 90 -16.49 -7.87 -15.93
CA ARG A 90 -16.21 -7.07 -17.13
C ARG A 90 -16.17 -5.57 -16.85
N LEU A 91 -16.04 -5.17 -15.58
CA LEU A 91 -16.04 -3.77 -15.13
C LEU A 91 -15.14 -2.88 -16.01
N TRP A 92 -13.91 -3.34 -16.25
CA TRP A 92 -12.91 -2.56 -17.00
C TRP A 92 -13.21 -2.42 -18.50
N GLU A 93 -14.13 -3.21 -19.02
CA GLU A 93 -14.55 -3.17 -20.42
C GLU A 93 -15.85 -2.38 -20.60
N ILE A 94 -16.71 -2.37 -19.56
CA ILE A 94 -18.01 -1.70 -19.60
C ILE A 94 -17.85 -0.23 -19.23
N ASP A 95 -17.17 0.07 -18.13
CA ASP A 95 -17.09 1.44 -17.58
C ASP A 95 -15.93 2.26 -18.15
N PHE A 96 -15.03 1.62 -18.91
CA PHE A 96 -13.86 2.31 -19.49
C PHE A 96 -13.77 2.13 -20.99
N VAL A 97 -13.60 3.24 -21.69
CA VAL A 97 -13.28 3.24 -23.12
C VAL A 97 -11.78 3.03 -23.29
N GLN A 98 -11.41 2.02 -24.07
CA GLN A 98 -10.00 1.79 -24.38
C GLN A 98 -9.45 2.99 -25.15
N ASP A 99 -8.40 3.61 -24.64
CA ASP A 99 -7.66 4.62 -25.36
C ASP A 99 -6.99 3.96 -26.58
N ASN A 100 -7.23 4.51 -27.79
CA ASN A 100 -6.61 4.04 -29.02
C ASN A 100 -5.13 4.46 -29.14
N GLN A 101 -4.56 5.07 -28.13
CA GLN A 101 -3.12 5.28 -28.07
C GLN A 101 -2.41 3.92 -27.96
N PRO A 102 -1.33 3.69 -28.74
CA PRO A 102 -0.54 2.49 -28.55
C PRO A 102 -0.13 2.45 -27.07
N PRO A 103 -0.23 1.28 -26.39
CA PRO A 103 0.25 1.17 -25.04
C PRO A 103 1.66 1.71 -25.00
N ASP A 104 1.90 2.62 -24.05
CA ASP A 104 3.20 3.25 -23.89
C ASP A 104 4.23 2.12 -23.90
N ALA A 105 5.06 2.07 -24.96
CA ALA A 105 5.96 0.95 -25.23
C ALA A 105 7.15 0.88 -24.25
N GLY A 106 7.01 1.54 -23.10
CA GLY A 106 7.90 1.36 -21.97
C GLY A 106 7.90 -0.12 -21.58
N ALA A 107 9.07 -0.75 -21.51
CA ALA A 107 9.20 -2.08 -20.96
C ALA A 107 8.60 -2.04 -19.55
N GLY A 108 7.52 -2.79 -19.33
CA GLY A 108 6.83 -2.83 -18.04
C GLY A 108 7.82 -3.16 -16.93
N ALA A 109 7.61 -2.58 -15.76
CA ALA A 109 8.51 -2.77 -14.62
C ALA A 109 8.44 -4.17 -13.97
N GLY A 110 7.71 -5.12 -14.59
CA GLY A 110 7.58 -6.49 -14.09
C GLY A 110 6.69 -6.62 -12.85
N LEU A 111 5.91 -5.59 -12.52
CA LEU A 111 4.95 -5.64 -11.43
C LEU A 111 3.75 -6.52 -11.83
N VAL A 112 3.31 -7.41 -10.93
CA VAL A 112 2.33 -8.44 -11.27
C VAL A 112 1.01 -8.32 -10.51
N ALA A 113 1.03 -7.84 -9.27
CA ALA A 113 -0.14 -7.72 -8.40
C ALA A 113 0.08 -6.66 -7.31
N ILE A 114 -0.98 -6.28 -6.60
CA ILE A 114 -0.90 -5.58 -5.32
C ILE A 114 -0.62 -6.65 -4.26
N ASP A 115 0.52 -6.55 -3.54
CA ASP A 115 0.87 -7.46 -2.45
C ASP A 115 0.10 -7.11 -1.17
N HIS A 116 0.11 -5.84 -0.79
CA HIS A 116 -0.64 -5.35 0.35
C HIS A 116 -0.90 -3.86 0.29
N ILE A 117 -1.85 -3.42 1.13
CA ILE A 117 -2.18 -2.01 1.35
C ILE A 117 -1.95 -1.71 2.82
N ALA A 118 -1.24 -0.62 3.12
CA ALA A 118 -1.01 -0.19 4.49
C ALA A 118 -1.86 1.04 4.82
N GLN A 119 -2.66 0.90 5.84
CA GLN A 119 -3.50 1.95 6.40
C GLN A 119 -2.91 2.44 7.71
N THR A 120 -2.78 3.76 7.84
CA THR A 120 -2.22 4.40 9.04
C THR A 120 -3.33 5.18 9.73
N MET A 121 -3.43 5.01 11.04
CA MET A 121 -4.50 5.52 11.90
C MET A 121 -3.99 5.79 13.32
N LYS A 122 -4.81 6.41 14.15
CA LYS A 122 -4.55 6.46 15.59
C LYS A 122 -4.64 5.04 16.17
N TYR A 123 -3.85 4.78 17.20
CA TYR A 123 -3.80 3.43 17.80
C TYR A 123 -5.17 2.97 18.31
N GLU A 124 -5.96 3.87 18.86
CA GLU A 124 -7.30 3.57 19.38
C GLU A 124 -8.27 3.08 18.29
N GLU A 125 -8.11 3.58 17.06
CA GLU A 125 -8.92 3.16 15.91
C GLU A 125 -8.52 1.78 15.38
N MET A 126 -7.24 1.40 15.51
CA MET A 126 -6.69 0.19 14.90
C MET A 126 -7.41 -1.09 15.35
N LEU A 127 -7.83 -1.15 16.62
CA LEU A 127 -8.53 -2.32 17.15
C LEU A 127 -9.93 -2.48 16.54
N THR A 128 -10.63 -1.37 16.34
CA THR A 128 -11.94 -1.33 15.67
C THR A 128 -11.82 -1.75 14.21
N TRP A 129 -10.84 -1.22 13.49
CA TRP A 129 -10.62 -1.60 12.08
C TRP A 129 -10.13 -3.05 11.93
N ALA A 130 -9.33 -3.54 12.87
CA ALA A 130 -8.95 -4.95 12.88
C ALA A 130 -10.17 -5.87 13.06
N LEU A 131 -11.11 -5.50 13.93
CA LEU A 131 -12.36 -6.23 14.12
C LEU A 131 -13.23 -6.13 12.85
N PHE A 132 -13.36 -4.94 12.26
CA PHE A 132 -14.10 -4.68 11.03
C PHE A 132 -13.66 -5.64 9.91
N TYR A 133 -12.37 -5.68 9.57
CA TYR A 133 -11.87 -6.53 8.51
C TYR A 133 -12.06 -8.02 8.79
N THR A 134 -11.79 -8.47 10.02
CA THR A 134 -11.95 -9.90 10.38
C THR A 134 -13.41 -10.33 10.56
N SER A 135 -14.34 -9.40 10.68
CA SER A 135 -15.78 -9.71 10.74
C SER A 135 -16.40 -9.80 9.34
N ILE A 136 -15.96 -8.96 8.41
CA ILE A 136 -16.52 -8.89 7.06
C ILE A 136 -15.88 -9.91 6.12
N PHE A 137 -14.57 -10.09 6.21
CA PHE A 137 -13.80 -10.98 5.33
C PHE A 137 -13.33 -12.23 6.07
N ASP A 138 -13.10 -13.31 5.33
CA ASP A 138 -12.44 -14.51 5.85
C ASP A 138 -10.93 -14.26 5.99
N THR A 139 -10.59 -13.55 7.03
CA THR A 139 -9.23 -13.10 7.32
C THR A 139 -8.86 -13.37 8.77
N SER A 140 -7.57 -13.47 9.01
CA SER A 140 -6.98 -13.64 10.34
C SER A 140 -6.01 -12.51 10.68
N LYS A 141 -5.79 -12.28 11.97
CA LYS A 141 -4.84 -11.31 12.50
C LYS A 141 -3.48 -11.95 12.65
N VAL A 142 -2.47 -11.34 12.05
CA VAL A 142 -1.07 -11.67 12.33
C VAL A 142 -0.67 -11.08 13.71
N PRO A 143 0.28 -11.66 14.45
CA PRO A 143 0.79 -11.06 15.67
C PRO A 143 1.19 -9.60 15.46
N MET A 144 0.90 -8.76 16.46
CA MET A 144 1.23 -7.36 16.44
C MET A 144 2.74 -7.16 16.61
N VAL A 145 3.29 -6.22 15.87
CA VAL A 145 4.70 -5.84 15.91
C VAL A 145 4.83 -4.37 16.31
N ASP A 146 5.77 -4.09 17.18
CA ASP A 146 6.14 -2.73 17.56
C ASP A 146 7.20 -2.19 16.59
N VAL A 147 6.85 -1.14 15.86
CA VAL A 147 7.77 -0.42 14.99
C VAL A 147 8.30 0.81 15.74
N VAL A 148 9.60 0.83 15.94
CA VAL A 148 10.27 1.95 16.63
C VAL A 148 10.43 3.12 15.66
N ASP A 149 9.85 4.26 16.03
CA ASP A 149 10.14 5.57 15.47
C ASP A 149 10.91 6.38 16.52
N PRO A 150 11.92 7.20 16.19
CA PRO A 150 12.63 8.02 17.17
C PRO A 150 11.74 8.89 18.07
N ALA A 151 10.53 9.20 17.63
CA ALA A 151 9.56 10.01 18.36
C ALA A 151 8.44 9.21 19.06
N GLY A 152 8.54 7.86 19.08
CA GLY A 152 7.55 7.01 19.75
C GLY A 152 7.37 5.65 19.08
N LEU A 153 6.30 4.95 19.44
CA LEU A 153 5.97 3.65 18.89
C LEU A 153 4.82 3.73 17.88
N VAL A 154 4.90 2.87 16.87
CA VAL A 154 3.80 2.57 15.95
C VAL A 154 3.48 1.08 16.09
N ARG A 155 2.26 0.77 16.47
CA ARG A 155 1.77 -0.62 16.53
C ARG A 155 1.36 -1.05 15.14
N SER A 156 1.99 -2.10 14.63
CA SER A 156 1.68 -2.62 13.31
C SER A 156 1.06 -4.02 13.40
N ARG A 157 0.00 -4.24 12.66
CA ARG A 157 -0.66 -5.55 12.56
C ARG A 157 -1.14 -5.79 11.14
N ALA A 158 -0.79 -6.93 10.59
CA ALA A 158 -1.36 -7.37 9.33
C ALA A 158 -2.65 -8.18 9.56
N ILE A 159 -3.56 -8.03 8.62
CA ILE A 159 -4.77 -8.82 8.45
C ILE A 159 -4.70 -9.44 7.08
N GLN A 160 -4.88 -10.74 6.99
CA GLN A 160 -4.74 -11.46 5.74
C GLN A 160 -5.65 -12.68 5.67
N ASN A 161 -6.02 -13.08 4.45
CA ASN A 161 -6.69 -14.35 4.20
C ASN A 161 -5.67 -15.50 4.13
N ALA A 162 -6.17 -16.74 4.04
CA ALA A 162 -5.35 -17.93 4.15
C ALA A 162 -4.31 -18.09 3.04
N ASP A 163 -4.64 -17.70 1.81
CA ASP A 163 -3.75 -17.79 0.64
C ASP A 163 -2.89 -16.53 0.44
N GLY A 164 -3.14 -15.47 1.24
CA GLY A 164 -2.40 -14.22 1.17
C GLY A 164 -2.71 -13.37 -0.07
N SER A 165 -3.81 -13.61 -0.76
CA SER A 165 -4.27 -12.77 -1.88
C SER A 165 -4.86 -11.42 -1.39
N LEU A 166 -5.31 -11.36 -0.14
CA LEU A 166 -5.70 -10.12 0.54
C LEU A 166 -4.79 -9.91 1.76
N ARG A 167 -4.04 -8.83 1.76
CA ARG A 167 -3.24 -8.37 2.90
C ARG A 167 -3.45 -6.89 3.14
N ILE A 168 -3.82 -6.55 4.36
CA ILE A 168 -3.97 -5.16 4.82
C ILE A 168 -3.12 -5.01 6.09
N THR A 169 -2.19 -4.07 6.10
CA THR A 169 -1.46 -3.70 7.31
C THR A 169 -2.12 -2.49 7.96
N LEU A 170 -2.37 -2.58 9.26
CA LEU A 170 -2.89 -1.49 10.07
C LEU A 170 -1.75 -0.98 10.95
N ASN A 171 -1.44 0.31 10.83
CA ASN A 171 -0.37 0.97 11.57
C ASN A 171 -0.99 2.00 12.51
N GLY A 172 -1.04 1.67 13.80
CA GLY A 172 -1.58 2.53 14.86
C GLY A 172 -0.50 3.43 15.45
N ALA A 173 -0.58 4.74 15.25
CA ALA A 173 0.32 5.70 15.86
C ALA A 173 -0.11 6.03 17.29
N GLU A 174 0.80 5.89 18.26
CA GLU A 174 0.58 6.30 19.65
C GLU A 174 0.94 7.76 19.90
N SER A 175 1.80 8.36 19.09
CA SER A 175 2.25 9.73 19.19
C SER A 175 2.11 10.48 17.87
N GLN A 176 1.69 11.74 17.94
CA GLN A 176 1.60 12.64 16.78
C GLN A 176 2.98 13.02 16.22
N ASP A 177 4.05 12.87 17.00
CA ASP A 177 5.42 13.21 16.59
C ASP A 177 6.07 12.13 15.75
N THR A 178 5.52 10.91 15.76
CA THR A 178 5.97 9.82 14.86
C THR A 178 5.68 10.17 13.40
N LEU A 179 6.39 9.53 12.48
CA LEU A 179 6.11 9.71 11.04
C LEU A 179 4.66 9.33 10.69
N ALA A 180 4.16 8.28 11.32
CA ALA A 180 2.77 7.84 11.18
C ALA A 180 1.78 8.87 11.76
N GLY A 181 2.06 9.45 12.93
CA GLY A 181 1.22 10.49 13.54
C GLY A 181 1.18 11.77 12.70
N ARG A 182 2.31 12.17 12.13
CA ARG A 182 2.36 13.30 11.18
C ARG A 182 1.56 13.04 9.92
N PHE A 183 1.66 11.84 9.34
CA PHE A 183 0.84 11.45 8.20
C PHE A 183 -0.66 11.62 8.51
N ILE A 184 -1.13 11.13 9.67
CA ILE A 184 -2.53 11.30 10.11
C ILE A 184 -2.91 12.78 10.22
N SER A 185 -2.01 13.61 10.73
CA SER A 185 -2.26 15.07 10.87
C SER A 185 -2.33 15.75 9.51
N GLU A 186 -1.44 15.42 8.58
CA GLU A 186 -1.38 16.04 7.25
C GLU A 186 -2.49 15.56 6.32
N THR A 187 -2.98 14.32 6.51
CA THR A 187 -4.14 13.78 5.80
C THR A 187 -5.47 14.06 6.49
N PHE A 188 -5.49 14.81 7.59
CA PHE A 188 -6.69 15.10 8.38
C PHE A 188 -7.46 13.86 8.82
N GLY A 189 -6.77 12.76 9.10
CA GLY A 189 -7.35 11.50 9.56
C GLY A 189 -6.64 10.26 9.07
N SER A 190 -7.26 9.13 9.35
CA SER A 190 -6.76 7.82 8.96
C SER A 190 -6.87 7.63 7.44
N SER A 191 -5.84 7.07 6.81
CA SER A 191 -5.81 6.89 5.35
C SER A 191 -4.84 5.78 4.93
N VAL A 192 -4.84 5.42 3.65
CA VAL A 192 -3.83 4.54 3.05
C VAL A 192 -2.51 5.30 2.94
N GLN A 193 -1.48 4.79 3.63
CA GLN A 193 -0.15 5.37 3.60
C GLN A 193 0.72 4.79 2.49
N HIS A 194 0.61 3.50 2.18
CA HIS A 194 1.31 2.93 1.04
C HIS A 194 0.57 1.77 0.36
N ILE A 195 0.93 1.57 -0.89
CA ILE A 195 0.56 0.41 -1.69
C ILE A 195 1.84 -0.34 -2.02
N ALA A 196 1.88 -1.64 -1.75
CA ALA A 196 2.98 -2.52 -2.10
C ALA A 196 2.63 -3.34 -3.36
N PHE A 197 3.52 -3.32 -4.34
CA PHE A 197 3.39 -4.05 -5.58
C PHE A 197 4.33 -5.25 -5.61
N ALA A 198 3.79 -6.42 -5.92
CA ALA A 198 4.55 -7.64 -6.06
C ALA A 198 5.28 -7.70 -7.40
N THR A 199 6.49 -8.25 -7.37
CA THR A 199 7.27 -8.62 -8.55
C THR A 199 7.89 -10.01 -8.39
N ASN A 200 8.22 -10.65 -9.52
CA ASN A 200 8.94 -11.92 -9.54
C ASN A 200 10.47 -11.74 -9.60
N ASP A 201 10.97 -10.55 -9.97
CA ASP A 201 12.39 -10.19 -10.00
C ASP A 201 12.57 -8.74 -9.55
N ILE A 202 12.91 -8.57 -8.27
CA ILE A 202 13.05 -7.25 -7.64
C ILE A 202 14.18 -6.42 -8.27
N PHE A 203 15.27 -7.08 -8.71
CA PHE A 203 16.41 -6.37 -9.31
C PHE A 203 16.08 -5.85 -10.71
N ALA A 204 15.42 -6.68 -11.52
CA ALA A 204 14.93 -6.27 -12.84
C ALA A 204 13.89 -5.15 -12.72
N SER A 205 12.96 -5.26 -11.76
CA SER A 205 11.96 -4.23 -11.49
C SER A 205 12.58 -2.92 -11.03
N ALA A 206 13.57 -2.97 -10.13
CA ALA A 206 14.27 -1.77 -9.67
C ALA A 206 15.01 -1.06 -10.83
N ALA A 207 15.65 -1.82 -11.72
CA ALA A 207 16.33 -1.27 -12.89
C ALA A 207 15.34 -0.62 -13.87
N ALA A 208 14.23 -1.31 -14.19
CA ALA A 208 13.20 -0.81 -15.10
C ALA A 208 12.49 0.44 -14.55
N LEU A 209 12.12 0.44 -13.28
CA LEU A 209 11.51 1.58 -12.60
C LEU A 209 12.44 2.80 -12.59
N LYS A 210 13.73 2.60 -12.31
CA LYS A 210 14.72 3.67 -12.39
C LYS A 210 14.85 4.26 -13.79
N GLN A 211 14.83 3.43 -14.83
CA GLN A 211 14.85 3.89 -16.24
C GLN A 211 13.61 4.71 -16.58
N ASN A 212 12.45 4.37 -15.97
CA ASN A 212 11.19 5.08 -16.14
C ASN A 212 11.06 6.30 -15.19
N GLY A 213 12.12 6.72 -14.51
CA GLY A 213 12.13 7.92 -13.68
C GLY A 213 11.63 7.72 -12.24
N PHE A 214 11.41 6.48 -11.80
CA PHE A 214 11.06 6.21 -10.40
C PHE A 214 12.27 6.40 -9.49
N GLU A 215 12.12 7.27 -8.50
CA GLU A 215 13.16 7.56 -7.52
C GLU A 215 12.97 6.69 -6.27
N ALA A 216 13.88 5.73 -6.08
CA ALA A 216 13.90 4.92 -4.87
C ALA A 216 14.34 5.76 -3.65
N LEU A 217 13.73 5.47 -2.50
CA LEU A 217 14.14 6.05 -1.21
C LEU A 217 15.56 5.60 -0.86
N ALA A 218 16.47 6.57 -0.67
CA ALA A 218 17.87 6.30 -0.37
C ALA A 218 18.06 5.74 1.06
N ILE A 219 18.50 4.50 1.15
CA ILE A 219 18.80 3.81 2.41
C ILE A 219 20.27 4.04 2.79
N SER A 220 20.53 4.28 4.07
CA SER A 220 21.90 4.55 4.55
C SER A 220 22.83 3.34 4.37
N ALA A 221 24.11 3.60 4.11
CA ALA A 221 25.11 2.54 3.85
C ALA A 221 25.26 1.56 5.02
N ASN A 222 25.19 2.06 6.26
CA ASN A 222 25.30 1.26 7.48
C ASN A 222 24.18 0.21 7.63
N TYR A 223 23.03 0.38 6.95
CA TYR A 223 22.02 -0.66 6.90
C TYR A 223 22.58 -1.94 6.26
N TYR A 224 23.30 -1.82 5.17
CA TYR A 224 23.85 -2.98 4.44
C TYR A 224 25.01 -3.63 5.18
N ASP A 225 25.78 -2.86 5.95
CA ASP A 225 26.83 -3.38 6.82
C ASP A 225 26.20 -4.21 7.97
N ASP A 226 25.12 -3.70 8.60
CA ASP A 226 24.35 -4.43 9.61
C ASP A 226 23.68 -5.67 9.02
N LEU A 227 23.11 -5.56 7.81
CA LEU A 227 22.45 -6.67 7.12
C LEU A 227 23.43 -7.83 6.87
N GLY A 228 24.64 -7.53 6.40
CA GLY A 228 25.70 -8.53 6.21
C GLY A 228 26.05 -9.24 7.51
N ALA A 229 26.19 -8.49 8.61
CA ALA A 229 26.49 -9.06 9.91
C ALA A 229 25.35 -9.94 10.47
N ARG A 230 24.09 -9.52 10.29
CA ARG A 230 22.93 -10.25 10.82
C ARG A 230 22.63 -11.55 10.09
N PHE A 231 22.72 -11.53 8.76
CA PHE A 231 22.27 -12.66 7.94
C PHE A 231 23.41 -13.42 7.27
N GLY A 232 24.65 -12.97 7.38
CA GLY A 232 25.81 -13.61 6.76
C GLY A 232 25.71 -13.66 5.24
N LEU A 233 25.14 -12.61 4.62
CA LEU A 233 24.98 -12.53 3.18
C LEU A 233 26.36 -12.36 2.50
N ASP A 234 26.50 -12.91 1.29
CA ASP A 234 27.70 -12.74 0.50
C ASP A 234 27.83 -11.29 -0.04
N ASP A 235 29.08 -10.86 -0.28
CA ASP A 235 29.39 -9.49 -0.70
C ASP A 235 28.76 -9.13 -2.06
N VAL A 236 28.53 -10.11 -2.94
CA VAL A 236 27.93 -9.87 -4.26
C VAL A 236 26.45 -9.51 -4.10
N LEU A 237 25.72 -10.26 -3.27
CA LEU A 237 24.33 -9.96 -2.97
C LEU A 237 24.19 -8.63 -2.23
N LEU A 238 25.01 -8.39 -1.21
CA LEU A 238 25.03 -7.12 -0.48
C LEU A 238 25.28 -5.92 -1.39
N GLY A 239 26.26 -6.05 -2.31
CA GLY A 239 26.53 -5.02 -3.31
C GLY A 239 25.34 -4.72 -4.22
N LYS A 240 24.63 -5.76 -4.68
CA LYS A 240 23.41 -5.60 -5.50
C LYS A 240 22.29 -4.94 -4.73
N LEU A 241 22.02 -5.36 -3.49
CA LEU A 241 20.98 -4.77 -2.63
C LEU A 241 21.24 -3.29 -2.41
N LYS A 242 22.49 -2.94 -2.04
CA LYS A 242 22.92 -1.56 -1.81
C LYS A 242 22.78 -0.69 -3.07
N ALA A 243 23.23 -1.19 -4.22
CA ALA A 243 23.18 -0.45 -5.48
C ALA A 243 21.72 -0.15 -5.93
N ALA A 244 20.79 -1.04 -5.63
CA ALA A 244 19.38 -0.91 -5.98
C ALA A 244 18.49 -0.37 -4.85
N GLN A 245 19.06 0.01 -3.70
CA GLN A 245 18.35 0.49 -2.51
C GLN A 245 17.33 -0.53 -1.96
N ILE A 246 17.58 -1.82 -2.16
CA ILE A 246 16.71 -2.91 -1.74
C ILE A 246 17.02 -3.31 -0.31
N LEU A 247 15.98 -3.39 0.52
CA LEU A 247 16.03 -3.93 1.88
C LEU A 247 15.74 -5.43 1.83
N TYR A 248 16.19 -6.15 2.84
CA TYR A 248 16.10 -7.59 2.93
C TYR A 248 15.66 -8.05 4.31
N ASP A 249 14.86 -9.08 4.36
CA ASP A 249 14.52 -9.82 5.57
C ASP A 249 14.37 -11.30 5.22
N CYS A 250 14.55 -12.20 6.18
CA CYS A 250 14.31 -13.62 5.98
C CYS A 250 13.97 -14.32 7.28
N ASP A 251 13.27 -15.45 7.13
CA ASP A 251 12.99 -16.43 8.18
C ASP A 251 13.26 -17.85 7.64
N GLU A 252 12.91 -18.86 8.41
CA GLU A 252 13.07 -20.28 8.00
C GLU A 252 12.21 -20.63 6.77
N ALA A 253 11.12 -19.90 6.53
CA ALA A 253 10.19 -20.15 5.44
C ALA A 253 10.63 -19.51 4.12
N GLY A 254 11.42 -18.44 4.14
CA GLY A 254 11.86 -17.76 2.92
C GLY A 254 12.49 -16.40 3.14
N ALA A 255 12.51 -15.59 2.07
CA ALA A 255 13.08 -14.25 2.11
C ALA A 255 12.14 -13.21 1.51
N TYR A 256 12.33 -11.97 1.94
CA TYR A 256 11.58 -10.80 1.55
C TYR A 256 12.55 -9.70 1.10
N PHE A 257 12.38 -9.29 -0.14
CA PHE A 257 13.12 -8.18 -0.73
C PHE A 257 12.15 -7.05 -0.99
N HIS A 258 12.52 -5.83 -0.64
CA HIS A 258 11.64 -4.70 -0.88
C HIS A 258 12.40 -3.38 -0.99
N PHE A 259 11.83 -2.42 -1.69
CA PHE A 259 12.30 -1.04 -1.70
C PHE A 259 11.13 -0.08 -1.81
N TYR A 260 11.38 1.15 -1.45
CA TYR A 260 10.37 2.19 -1.36
C TYR A 260 10.64 3.31 -2.36
N GLY A 261 9.58 3.95 -2.84
CA GLY A 261 9.67 5.23 -3.54
C GLY A 261 9.77 6.41 -2.58
N GLN A 262 10.05 7.58 -3.15
CA GLN A 262 9.88 8.84 -2.45
C GLN A 262 8.42 9.05 -2.05
N THR A 263 8.19 9.87 -1.04
CA THR A 263 6.84 10.21 -0.59
C THR A 263 6.16 11.16 -1.57
N LEU A 264 4.86 10.96 -1.75
CA LEU A 264 3.98 11.74 -2.60
C LEU A 264 2.95 12.47 -1.74
N GLY A 265 2.60 13.70 -2.11
CA GLY A 265 1.58 14.48 -1.39
C GLY A 265 1.85 14.59 0.11
N ALA A 266 0.85 14.26 0.91
CA ALA A 266 0.90 14.27 2.37
C ALA A 266 1.66 13.08 3.00
N GLY A 267 2.49 12.38 2.25
CA GLY A 267 3.34 11.31 2.78
C GLY A 267 2.94 9.89 2.36
N MET A 268 2.06 9.73 1.37
CA MET A 268 1.82 8.44 0.71
C MET A 268 3.08 8.00 -0.06
N PHE A 269 3.31 6.70 -0.21
CA PHE A 269 4.41 6.17 -1.01
C PHE A 269 4.09 4.80 -1.60
N PHE A 270 4.90 4.38 -2.55
CA PHE A 270 4.85 3.04 -3.12
C PHE A 270 5.97 2.17 -2.55
N GLU A 271 5.68 0.88 -2.42
CA GLU A 271 6.62 -0.16 -2.08
C GLU A 271 6.63 -1.21 -3.19
N ILE A 272 7.78 -1.74 -3.53
CA ILE A 272 7.93 -2.87 -4.44
C ILE A 272 8.50 -4.03 -3.67
N VAL A 273 7.88 -5.22 -3.80
CA VAL A 273 8.20 -6.38 -2.98
C VAL A 273 8.38 -7.64 -3.79
N GLN A 274 9.30 -8.49 -3.34
CA GLN A 274 9.41 -9.86 -3.79
C GLN A 274 9.46 -10.78 -2.58
N ARG A 275 8.55 -11.75 -2.54
CA ARG A 275 8.54 -12.84 -1.57
C ARG A 275 9.12 -14.09 -2.22
N THR A 276 10.01 -14.79 -1.53
CA THR A 276 10.50 -16.08 -2.00
C THR A 276 9.99 -17.19 -1.10
N LYS A 277 9.75 -18.36 -1.67
CA LYS A 277 9.21 -19.53 -0.96
C LYS A 277 7.92 -19.17 -0.21
N ALA A 278 7.84 -19.50 1.08
CA ALA A 278 6.66 -19.29 1.92
C ALA A 278 6.81 -18.12 2.93
N TYR A 279 7.74 -17.17 2.68
CA TYR A 279 7.87 -16.00 3.56
C TYR A 279 6.55 -15.25 3.64
N ASN A 280 6.01 -15.08 4.86
CA ASN A 280 4.72 -14.44 5.10
C ASN A 280 4.81 -13.23 6.04
N GLY A 281 6.01 -12.75 6.35
CA GLY A 281 6.26 -11.51 7.10
C GLY A 281 6.09 -10.25 6.23
N TYR A 282 6.37 -9.10 6.83
CA TYR A 282 6.23 -7.77 6.19
C TYR A 282 7.52 -6.94 6.31
N GLY A 283 8.65 -7.58 6.58
CA GLY A 283 9.91 -6.87 6.74
C GLY A 283 9.87 -5.80 7.84
N ALA A 284 9.12 -6.01 8.91
CA ALA A 284 8.91 -5.02 9.97
C ALA A 284 10.22 -4.56 10.62
N ALA A 285 11.24 -5.42 10.67
CA ALA A 285 12.58 -5.09 11.16
C ALA A 285 13.27 -3.99 10.32
N ASN A 286 12.85 -3.78 9.08
CA ASN A 286 13.38 -2.76 8.18
C ASN A 286 12.67 -1.40 8.32
N ALA A 287 11.51 -1.34 8.97
CA ALA A 287 10.74 -0.11 9.11
C ALA A 287 11.50 1.05 9.76
N PRO A 288 12.33 0.87 10.81
CA PRO A 288 13.13 1.96 11.39
C PRO A 288 14.11 2.59 10.38
N PHE A 289 14.69 1.80 9.49
CA PHE A 289 15.60 2.31 8.44
C PHE A 289 14.85 3.13 7.39
N ARG A 290 13.66 2.68 6.98
CA ARG A 290 12.77 3.45 6.11
C ARG A 290 12.36 4.78 6.77
N ILE A 291 11.90 4.74 8.02
CA ILE A 291 11.47 5.93 8.78
C ILE A 291 12.63 6.93 8.87
N SER A 292 13.84 6.46 9.20
CA SER A 292 15.02 7.31 9.25
C SER A 292 15.35 7.93 7.89
N ALA A 293 15.21 7.17 6.80
CA ALA A 293 15.45 7.66 5.44
C ALA A 293 14.45 8.74 5.04
N GLN A 294 13.16 8.51 5.29
CA GLN A 294 12.09 9.48 5.02
C GLN A 294 12.26 10.78 5.81
N LYS A 295 12.62 10.69 7.10
CA LYS A 295 12.88 11.88 7.93
C LYS A 295 14.07 12.71 7.42
N ARG A 296 15.14 12.08 6.89
CA ARG A 296 16.27 12.81 6.26
C ARG A 296 15.84 13.58 5.03
N GLY A 297 15.01 12.99 4.18
CA GLY A 297 14.45 13.66 3.00
C GLY A 297 13.67 14.93 3.36
N TRP A 298 12.91 14.90 4.44
CA TRP A 298 12.15 16.05 4.92
C TRP A 298 13.05 17.18 5.43
N VAL A 299 14.09 16.87 6.21
CA VAL A 299 15.02 17.88 6.74
C VAL A 299 15.75 18.59 5.60
N SER A 300 16.14 17.88 4.55
CA SER A 300 16.78 18.49 3.38
C SER A 300 15.80 19.35 2.55
N ALA A 301 14.54 18.95 2.45
CA ALA A 301 13.52 19.71 1.71
C ALA A 301 13.12 21.04 2.44
N LEU A 302 13.25 21.08 3.78
CA LEU A 302 13.03 22.27 4.59
C LEU A 302 14.23 23.22 4.64
N GLY A 303 15.33 22.92 3.96
CA GLY A 303 16.52 23.77 3.91
C GLY A 303 17.36 23.78 5.19
N PHE A 304 17.07 22.94 6.16
CA PHE A 304 17.93 22.72 7.33
C PHE A 304 19.08 21.79 6.92
N GLY A 305 20.25 22.36 6.63
CA GLY A 305 21.46 21.58 6.35
C GLY A 305 21.76 20.65 7.53
N VAL A 306 22.00 19.37 7.22
CA VAL A 306 22.51 18.42 8.20
C VAL A 306 23.86 18.94 8.66
N ILE A 307 23.96 19.34 9.93
CA ILE A 307 25.27 19.58 10.56
C ILE A 307 25.94 18.20 10.64
N SER A 308 27.00 18.07 9.85
CA SER A 308 27.87 16.90 9.77
C SER A 308 28.61 16.63 11.09
#